data_f06a2985d323569b6e4a6673442e71b5
#
_entry.id   f06a2985d323569b6e4a6673442e71b5
#
_cell.length_a   1.000
_cell.length_b   1.000
_cell.length_c   1.000
_cell.angle_alpha   90.00
_cell.angle_beta   90.00
_cell.angle_gamma   90.00
#
_symmetry.space_group_name_H-M   'P 1'
#
loop_
_entity.id
_entity.type
_entity.pdbx_description
1 polymer ?
#
loop_
_entity_poly.entity_id
_entity_poly.type
_entity_poly.pdbx_seq_one_letter_code
_entity_poly.pdbx_strand_id
1 'polypeptide(L)'
;PFVGVFIARISRGRTVREFVLGTLLVPTIVTTLWFSVFGGSALYRELMEPGSMLVDGKVDTDTALFQLFDGLPLGNVLAVVGIVLIVIFFVTSSDSGSLVVDMLASGGNPNPPTWSRIFWAGTSGLLAIALLLAGGLQALQTAAILIALPFSVVMIGMAVSTVRALRVEHAAILRAERRAARAALTEH
;
A
#
# COMPACT_ATOMS: atom_id res chain seq x y z
N PRO A 1 -8.88 -0.44 -1.58
CA PRO A 1 -9.83 -0.07 -0.52
C PRO A 1 -9.26 -0.19 0.89
N PHE A 2 -8.57 -1.31 1.20
CA PHE A 2 -8.02 -1.56 2.54
C PHE A 2 -6.98 -0.50 2.96
N VAL A 3 -6.00 -0.25 2.10
CA VAL A 3 -4.98 0.78 2.34
C VAL A 3 -5.62 2.16 2.49
N GLY A 4 -6.66 2.47 1.71
CA GLY A 4 -7.40 3.73 1.81
C GLY A 4 -8.07 3.93 3.16
N VAL A 5 -8.70 2.90 3.72
CA VAL A 5 -9.32 2.96 5.07
C VAL A 5 -8.25 3.18 6.14
N PHE A 6 -7.12 2.47 6.06
CA PHE A 6 -6.01 2.63 6.98
C PHE A 6 -5.43 4.05 6.93
N ILE A 7 -5.11 4.55 5.72
CA ILE A 7 -4.54 5.89 5.54
C ILE A 7 -5.52 6.97 6.01
N ALA A 8 -6.82 6.81 5.74
CA ALA A 8 -7.84 7.75 6.23
C ALA A 8 -7.88 7.80 7.77
N ARG A 9 -7.71 6.66 8.44
CA ARG A 9 -7.68 6.59 9.91
C ARG A 9 -6.51 7.34 10.52
N ILE A 10 -5.31 7.21 9.94
CA ILE A 10 -4.10 7.88 10.44
C ILE A 10 -4.01 9.36 10.03
N SER A 11 -4.85 9.80 9.11
CA SER A 11 -4.83 11.15 8.55
C SER A 11 -5.85 12.10 9.21
N ARG A 12 -6.42 11.72 10.35
CA ARG A 12 -7.37 12.58 11.07
C ARG A 12 -6.74 13.93 11.42
N GLY A 13 -7.48 15.02 11.18
CA GLY A 13 -7.03 16.39 11.45
C GLY A 13 -6.18 17.03 10.36
N ARG A 14 -5.90 16.32 9.27
CA ARG A 14 -5.21 16.88 8.09
C ARG A 14 -6.20 17.42 7.07
N THR A 15 -5.78 18.42 6.30
CA THR A 15 -6.57 18.91 5.17
C THR A 15 -6.60 17.88 4.04
N VAL A 16 -7.65 17.89 3.22
CA VAL A 16 -7.76 17.01 2.03
C VAL A 16 -6.57 17.18 1.09
N ARG A 17 -6.07 18.42 0.95
CA ARG A 17 -4.91 18.72 0.12
C ARG A 17 -3.63 18.05 0.64
N GLU A 18 -3.34 18.16 1.93
CA GLU A 18 -2.18 17.50 2.56
C GLU A 18 -2.29 15.99 2.47
N PHE A 19 -3.48 15.45 2.67
CA PHE A 19 -3.76 14.02 2.52
C PHE A 19 -3.42 13.54 1.10
N VAL A 20 -3.98 14.18 0.07
CA VAL A 20 -3.77 13.79 -1.33
C VAL A 20 -2.31 13.93 -1.73
N LEU A 21 -1.67 15.07 -1.41
CA LEU A 21 -0.26 15.28 -1.72
C LEU A 21 0.65 14.26 -1.02
N GLY A 22 0.43 14.01 0.27
CA GLY A 22 1.20 13.00 1.01
C GLY A 22 1.06 11.60 0.44
N THR A 23 -0.17 11.20 0.12
CA THR A 23 -0.45 9.85 -0.41
C THR A 23 0.10 9.65 -1.83
N LEU A 24 0.18 10.69 -2.64
CA LEU A 24 0.72 10.60 -4.00
C LEU A 24 2.24 10.81 -4.05
N LEU A 25 2.75 11.85 -3.40
CA LEU A 25 4.16 12.22 -3.56
C LEU A 25 5.11 11.29 -2.79
N VAL A 26 4.78 10.95 -1.54
CA VAL A 26 5.70 10.16 -0.71
C VAL A 26 5.98 8.78 -1.31
N PRO A 27 4.97 7.95 -1.66
CA PRO A 27 5.23 6.67 -2.29
C PRO A 27 5.92 6.80 -3.65
N THR A 28 5.56 7.82 -4.45
CA THR A 28 6.16 8.05 -5.76
C THR A 28 7.65 8.35 -5.65
N ILE A 29 8.04 9.25 -4.74
CA ILE A 29 9.45 9.60 -4.51
C ILE A 29 10.23 8.36 -4.04
N VAL A 30 9.71 7.65 -3.05
CA VAL A 30 10.36 6.44 -2.52
C VAL A 30 10.51 5.38 -3.61
N THR A 31 9.48 5.14 -4.40
CA THR A 31 9.51 4.16 -5.50
C THR A 31 10.50 4.57 -6.58
N THR A 32 10.52 5.86 -6.95
CA THR A 32 11.48 6.38 -7.95
C THR A 32 12.91 6.22 -7.46
N LEU A 33 13.20 6.57 -6.21
CA LEU A 33 14.53 6.36 -5.61
C LEU A 33 14.91 4.88 -5.58
N TRP A 34 13.98 4.02 -5.17
CA TRP A 34 14.22 2.58 -5.12
C TRP A 34 14.60 2.02 -6.49
N PHE A 35 13.80 2.27 -7.51
CA PHE A 35 14.08 1.79 -8.87
C PHE A 35 15.29 2.45 -9.50
N SER A 36 15.58 3.71 -9.19
CA SER A 36 16.79 4.37 -9.69
C SER A 36 18.06 3.75 -9.09
N VAL A 37 18.07 3.45 -7.81
CA VAL A 37 19.24 2.87 -7.14
C VAL A 37 19.37 1.39 -7.45
N PHE A 38 18.39 0.58 -7.09
CA PHE A 38 18.50 -0.88 -7.23
C PHE A 38 18.28 -1.35 -8.67
N GLY A 39 17.32 -0.80 -9.39
CA GLY A 39 17.10 -1.12 -10.79
C GLY A 39 18.23 -0.63 -11.68
N GLY A 40 18.74 0.58 -11.45
CA GLY A 40 19.91 1.11 -12.14
C GLY A 40 21.16 0.29 -11.89
N SER A 41 21.41 -0.12 -10.64
CA SER A 41 22.55 -0.99 -10.29
C SER A 41 22.44 -2.37 -10.92
N ALA A 42 21.25 -2.97 -10.95
CA ALA A 42 21.01 -4.26 -11.59
C ALA A 42 21.25 -4.19 -13.10
N LEU A 43 20.74 -3.16 -13.78
CA LEU A 43 20.99 -2.93 -15.20
C LEU A 43 22.48 -2.70 -15.50
N TYR A 44 23.15 -1.88 -14.70
CA TYR A 44 24.59 -1.65 -14.86
C TYR A 44 25.38 -2.94 -14.74
N ARG A 45 25.07 -3.77 -13.74
CA ARG A 45 25.71 -5.05 -13.53
C ARG A 45 25.49 -5.99 -14.70
N GLU A 46 24.26 -6.12 -15.20
CA GLU A 46 23.94 -6.98 -16.35
C GLU A 46 24.63 -6.49 -17.63
N LEU A 47 24.84 -5.18 -17.81
CA LEU A 47 25.56 -4.62 -18.95
C LEU A 47 27.08 -4.88 -18.88
N MET A 48 27.65 -4.86 -17.68
CA MET A 48 29.09 -5.08 -17.47
C MET A 48 29.47 -6.56 -17.40
N GLU A 49 28.58 -7.38 -16.86
CA GLU A 49 28.71 -8.82 -16.68
C GLU A 49 27.43 -9.53 -17.17
N PRO A 50 27.31 -9.71 -18.51
CA PRO A 50 26.10 -10.30 -19.10
C PRO A 50 25.79 -11.69 -18.51
N GLY A 51 24.58 -11.89 -18.05
CA GLY A 51 24.12 -13.12 -17.40
C GLY A 51 24.30 -13.16 -15.89
N SER A 52 24.88 -12.12 -15.29
CA SER A 52 25.10 -12.07 -13.82
C SER A 52 23.80 -11.99 -13.00
N MET A 53 22.73 -11.50 -13.61
CA MET A 53 21.40 -11.38 -13.01
C MET A 53 20.41 -12.43 -13.54
N LEU A 54 20.90 -13.42 -14.30
CA LEU A 54 20.07 -14.44 -14.91
C LEU A 54 20.29 -15.79 -14.25
N VAL A 55 19.21 -16.51 -13.94
CA VAL A 55 19.18 -17.90 -13.56
C VAL A 55 18.48 -18.67 -14.69
N ASP A 56 19.16 -19.64 -15.31
CA ASP A 56 18.63 -20.37 -16.47
C ASP A 56 18.14 -19.48 -17.63
N GLY A 57 18.82 -18.35 -17.86
CA GLY A 57 18.49 -17.41 -18.93
C GLY A 57 17.28 -16.52 -18.66
N LYS A 58 16.78 -16.50 -17.43
CA LYS A 58 15.67 -15.65 -16.98
C LYS A 58 16.02 -14.93 -15.70
N VAL A 59 15.43 -13.74 -15.50
CA VAL A 59 15.54 -13.05 -14.21
C VAL A 59 14.69 -13.80 -13.20
N ASP A 60 15.33 -14.31 -12.15
CA ASP A 60 14.63 -14.86 -11.01
C ASP A 60 14.19 -13.71 -10.08
N THR A 61 12.91 -13.37 -10.14
CA THR A 61 12.32 -12.25 -9.37
C THR A 61 12.38 -12.48 -7.87
N ASP A 62 12.46 -13.72 -7.41
CA ASP A 62 12.42 -14.06 -5.99
C ASP A 62 13.78 -13.78 -5.33
N THR A 63 14.87 -13.95 -6.08
CA THR A 63 16.24 -13.81 -5.59
C THR A 63 16.99 -12.59 -6.16
N ALA A 64 16.41 -11.86 -7.11
CA ALA A 64 17.08 -10.77 -7.84
C ALA A 64 17.76 -9.73 -6.93
N LEU A 65 17.10 -9.34 -5.82
CA LEU A 65 17.67 -8.39 -4.87
C LEU A 65 18.93 -8.95 -4.19
N PHE A 66 18.92 -10.22 -3.82
CA PHE A 66 20.04 -10.89 -3.16
C PHE A 66 21.17 -11.13 -4.14
N GLN A 67 20.87 -11.50 -5.40
CA GLN A 67 21.88 -11.60 -6.46
C GLN A 67 22.57 -10.26 -6.72
N LEU A 68 21.82 -9.15 -6.65
CA LEU A 68 22.41 -7.82 -6.74
C LEU A 68 23.37 -7.55 -5.58
N PHE A 69 23.00 -7.91 -4.35
CA PHE A 69 23.84 -7.73 -3.17
C PHE A 69 25.12 -8.57 -3.20
N ASP A 70 25.08 -9.79 -3.74
CA ASP A 70 26.26 -10.66 -3.87
C ASP A 70 27.38 -10.03 -4.71
N GLY A 71 27.06 -9.13 -5.62
CA GLY A 71 28.04 -8.37 -6.39
C GLY A 71 28.57 -7.10 -5.74
N LEU A 72 28.10 -6.76 -4.55
CA LEU A 72 28.49 -5.53 -3.85
C LEU A 72 29.45 -5.84 -2.68
N PRO A 73 30.38 -4.93 -2.37
CA PRO A 73 31.14 -5.03 -1.13
C PRO A 73 30.16 -5.00 0.05
N LEU A 74 30.35 -5.92 1.02
CA LEU A 74 29.43 -6.14 2.15
C LEU A 74 28.07 -6.78 1.77
N GLY A 75 27.97 -7.51 0.67
CA GLY A 75 26.75 -8.16 0.19
C GLY A 75 26.01 -8.96 1.27
N ASN A 76 26.73 -9.74 2.07
CA ASN A 76 26.14 -10.50 3.19
C ASN A 76 25.46 -9.60 4.23
N VAL A 77 26.04 -8.43 4.55
CA VAL A 77 25.45 -7.47 5.49
C VAL A 77 24.19 -6.86 4.88
N LEU A 78 24.24 -6.48 3.60
CA LEU A 78 23.10 -5.95 2.87
C LEU A 78 21.97 -6.98 2.76
N ALA A 79 22.30 -8.25 2.56
CA ALA A 79 21.31 -9.33 2.53
C ALA A 79 20.60 -9.48 3.89
N VAL A 80 21.34 -9.47 5.00
CA VAL A 80 20.74 -9.52 6.34
C VAL A 80 19.83 -8.30 6.59
N VAL A 81 20.31 -7.10 6.25
CA VAL A 81 19.49 -5.87 6.36
C VAL A 81 18.25 -5.98 5.48
N GLY A 82 18.38 -6.50 4.26
CA GLY A 82 17.26 -6.74 3.35
C GLY A 82 16.21 -7.67 3.94
N ILE A 83 16.63 -8.80 4.52
CA ILE A 83 15.74 -9.75 5.19
C ILE A 83 15.01 -9.09 6.36
N VAL A 84 15.73 -8.35 7.20
CA VAL A 84 15.11 -7.63 8.34
C VAL A 84 14.08 -6.61 7.85
N LEU A 85 14.39 -5.87 6.79
CA LEU A 85 13.44 -4.93 6.19
C LEU A 85 12.20 -5.63 5.63
N ILE A 86 12.37 -6.76 4.92
CA ILE A 86 11.25 -7.57 4.40
C ILE A 86 10.35 -8.01 5.56
N VAL A 87 10.93 -8.50 6.66
CA VAL A 87 10.16 -8.92 7.84
C VAL A 87 9.38 -7.74 8.44
N ILE A 88 10.02 -6.58 8.61
CA ILE A 88 9.36 -5.38 9.15
C ILE A 88 8.22 -4.93 8.25
N PHE A 89 8.43 -4.87 6.92
CA PHE A 89 7.40 -4.52 5.96
C PHE A 89 6.24 -5.52 5.97
N PHE A 90 6.54 -6.81 6.04
CA PHE A 90 5.52 -7.85 6.13
C PHE A 90 4.68 -7.71 7.40
N VAL A 91 5.31 -7.56 8.57
CA VAL A 91 4.60 -7.41 9.85
C VAL A 91 3.72 -6.16 9.85
N THR A 92 4.24 -5.01 9.41
CA THR A 92 3.47 -3.75 9.39
C THR A 92 2.30 -3.80 8.39
N SER A 93 2.51 -4.42 7.24
CA SER A 93 1.45 -4.59 6.23
C SER A 93 0.38 -5.58 6.69
N SER A 94 0.78 -6.69 7.31
CA SER A 94 -0.13 -7.70 7.87
C SER A 94 -0.96 -7.13 9.02
N ASP A 95 -0.35 -6.35 9.90
CA ASP A 95 -1.05 -5.69 11.02
C ASP A 95 -2.10 -4.71 10.51
N SER A 96 -1.73 -3.86 9.55
CA SER A 96 -2.65 -2.89 8.94
C SER A 96 -3.77 -3.57 8.15
N GLY A 97 -3.43 -4.60 7.37
CA GLY A 97 -4.40 -5.38 6.59
C GLY A 97 -5.41 -6.11 7.45
N SER A 98 -4.94 -6.82 8.48
CA SER A 98 -5.80 -7.57 9.40
C SER A 98 -6.76 -6.67 10.18
N LEU A 99 -6.31 -5.47 10.58
CA LEU A 99 -7.15 -4.47 11.23
C LEU A 99 -8.31 -4.05 10.32
N VAL A 100 -8.04 -3.78 9.05
CA VAL A 100 -9.09 -3.34 8.12
C VAL A 100 -10.06 -4.46 7.79
N VAL A 101 -9.56 -5.70 7.59
CA VAL A 101 -10.42 -6.88 7.38
C VAL A 101 -11.33 -7.08 8.58
N ASP A 102 -10.79 -6.98 9.80
CA ASP A 102 -11.55 -7.14 11.03
C ASP A 102 -12.60 -6.03 11.21
N MET A 103 -12.26 -4.78 10.91
CA MET A 103 -13.23 -3.68 10.90
C MET A 103 -14.41 -3.94 9.95
N LEU A 104 -14.13 -4.44 8.75
CA LEU A 104 -15.16 -4.77 7.77
C LEU A 104 -16.01 -5.96 8.23
N ALA A 105 -15.38 -7.01 8.76
CA ALA A 105 -16.06 -8.20 9.27
C ALA A 105 -16.92 -7.89 10.50
N SER A 106 -16.54 -6.86 11.28
CA SER A 106 -17.27 -6.42 12.48
C SER A 106 -18.30 -5.32 12.19
N GLY A 107 -18.76 -5.20 10.94
CA GLY A 107 -19.79 -4.23 10.55
C GLY A 107 -19.35 -2.76 10.62
N GLY A 108 -18.07 -2.48 10.46
CA GLY A 108 -17.50 -1.13 10.50
C GLY A 108 -17.07 -0.66 11.90
N ASN A 109 -16.98 -1.56 12.88
CA ASN A 109 -16.48 -1.22 14.21
C ASN A 109 -15.02 -0.75 14.13
N PRO A 110 -14.70 0.50 14.52
CA PRO A 110 -13.33 1.02 14.41
C PRO A 110 -12.36 0.41 15.44
N ASN A 111 -12.86 -0.25 16.47
CA ASN A 111 -12.08 -0.88 17.52
C ASN A 111 -12.56 -2.32 17.77
N PRO A 112 -12.29 -3.24 16.82
CA PRO A 112 -12.68 -4.63 16.97
C PRO A 112 -11.86 -5.30 18.09
N PRO A 113 -12.36 -6.40 18.68
CA PRO A 113 -11.69 -7.10 19.75
C PRO A 113 -10.38 -7.74 19.26
N THR A 114 -9.35 -7.73 20.10
CA THR A 114 -7.99 -8.18 19.74
C THR A 114 -7.95 -9.63 19.24
N TRP A 115 -8.79 -10.53 19.78
CA TRP A 115 -8.83 -11.92 19.34
C TRP A 115 -9.28 -12.08 17.88
N SER A 116 -10.24 -11.25 17.45
CA SER A 116 -10.73 -11.24 16.07
C SER A 116 -9.64 -10.78 15.09
N ARG A 117 -8.87 -9.77 15.49
CA ARG A 117 -7.72 -9.30 14.72
C ARG A 117 -6.63 -10.36 14.58
N ILE A 118 -6.32 -11.09 15.67
CA ILE A 118 -5.37 -12.22 15.64
C ILE A 118 -5.89 -13.33 14.72
N PHE A 119 -7.17 -13.63 14.79
CA PHE A 119 -7.80 -14.62 13.90
C PHE A 119 -7.64 -14.25 12.42
N TRP A 120 -7.97 -13.01 12.04
CA TRP A 120 -7.84 -12.55 10.65
C TRP A 120 -6.38 -12.49 10.18
N ALA A 121 -5.46 -12.06 11.04
CA ALA A 121 -4.03 -12.07 10.74
C ALA A 121 -3.51 -13.50 10.52
N GLY A 122 -3.88 -14.43 11.41
CA GLY A 122 -3.50 -15.83 11.30
C GLY A 122 -4.07 -16.49 10.04
N THR A 123 -5.34 -16.27 9.73
CA THR A 123 -6.00 -16.80 8.53
C THR A 123 -5.33 -16.28 7.26
N SER A 124 -5.01 -14.98 7.21
CA SER A 124 -4.31 -14.38 6.07
C SER A 124 -2.90 -14.97 5.90
N GLY A 125 -2.17 -15.16 7.00
CA GLY A 125 -0.86 -15.80 6.99
C GLY A 125 -0.90 -17.26 6.52
N LEU A 126 -1.86 -18.05 7.01
CA LEU A 126 -2.05 -19.43 6.57
C LEU A 126 -2.41 -19.51 5.08
N LEU A 127 -3.25 -18.62 4.58
CA LEU A 127 -3.59 -18.55 3.16
C LEU A 127 -2.35 -18.21 2.31
N ALA A 128 -1.54 -17.26 2.77
CA ALA A 128 -0.30 -16.91 2.08
C ALA A 128 0.67 -18.09 2.03
N ILE A 129 0.84 -18.81 3.13
CA ILE A 129 1.68 -20.03 3.18
C ILE A 129 1.14 -21.10 2.23
N ALA A 130 -0.17 -21.34 2.24
CA ALA A 130 -0.79 -22.34 1.36
C ALA A 130 -0.57 -22.01 -0.12
N LEU A 131 -0.71 -20.74 -0.51
CA LEU A 131 -0.47 -20.28 -1.89
C LEU A 131 0.99 -20.39 -2.28
N LEU A 132 1.91 -20.05 -1.37
CA LEU A 132 3.36 -20.20 -1.60
C LEU A 132 3.76 -21.67 -1.81
N LEU A 133 3.21 -22.59 -1.01
CA LEU A 133 3.47 -24.02 -1.14
C LEU A 133 2.85 -24.61 -2.43
N ALA A 134 1.71 -24.05 -2.88
CA ALA A 134 1.02 -24.55 -4.07
C ALA A 134 1.65 -24.10 -5.39
N GLY A 135 2.28 -22.93 -5.44
CA GLY A 135 2.81 -22.39 -6.70
C GLY A 135 3.77 -21.20 -6.55
N GLY A 136 4.39 -21.05 -5.39
CA GLY A 136 5.36 -19.99 -5.12
C GLY A 136 4.77 -18.58 -5.18
N LEU A 137 5.64 -17.60 -5.40
CA LEU A 137 5.26 -16.20 -5.53
C LEU A 137 4.26 -15.98 -6.68
N GLN A 138 4.36 -16.76 -7.75
CA GLN A 138 3.50 -16.63 -8.92
C GLN A 138 2.03 -16.97 -8.60
N ALA A 139 1.78 -17.94 -7.71
CA ALA A 139 0.42 -18.24 -7.24
C ALA A 139 -0.17 -17.09 -6.43
N LEU A 140 0.61 -16.47 -5.55
CA LEU A 140 0.20 -15.28 -4.80
C LEU A 140 -0.14 -14.11 -5.72
N GLN A 141 0.72 -13.82 -6.70
CA GLN A 141 0.51 -12.74 -7.68
C GLN A 141 -0.76 -12.99 -8.51
N THR A 142 -0.94 -14.21 -9.00
CA THR A 142 -2.13 -14.58 -9.78
C THR A 142 -3.41 -14.44 -8.97
N ALA A 143 -3.42 -14.91 -7.72
CA ALA A 143 -4.55 -14.76 -6.83
C ALA A 143 -4.87 -13.27 -6.57
N ALA A 144 -3.85 -12.44 -6.34
CA ALA A 144 -4.01 -11.00 -6.15
C ALA A 144 -4.62 -10.31 -7.38
N ILE A 145 -4.15 -10.65 -8.59
CA ILE A 145 -4.65 -10.10 -9.86
C ILE A 145 -6.11 -10.49 -10.10
N LEU A 146 -6.46 -11.76 -9.86
CA LEU A 146 -7.82 -12.25 -10.04
C LEU A 146 -8.81 -11.51 -9.11
N ILE A 147 -8.40 -11.26 -7.85
CA ILE A 147 -9.22 -10.54 -6.88
C ILE A 147 -9.27 -9.03 -7.20
N ALA A 148 -8.21 -8.46 -7.75
CA ALA A 148 -8.14 -7.03 -8.09
C ALA A 148 -9.20 -6.61 -9.11
N LEU A 149 -9.57 -7.48 -10.06
CA LEU A 149 -10.54 -7.17 -11.12
C LEU A 149 -11.93 -6.81 -10.58
N PRO A 150 -12.62 -7.63 -9.75
CA PRO A 150 -13.90 -7.23 -9.16
C PRO A 150 -13.76 -6.03 -8.21
N PHE A 151 -12.64 -5.92 -7.49
CA PHE A 151 -12.39 -4.77 -6.63
C PHE A 151 -12.19 -3.46 -7.39
N SER A 152 -11.74 -3.49 -8.63
CA SER A 152 -11.62 -2.27 -9.46
C SER A 152 -12.96 -1.57 -9.66
N VAL A 153 -14.04 -2.33 -9.84
CA VAL A 153 -15.41 -1.78 -9.95
C VAL A 153 -15.83 -1.10 -8.66
N VAL A 154 -15.55 -1.73 -7.51
CA VAL A 154 -15.81 -1.16 -6.19
C VAL A 154 -15.03 0.15 -6.00
N MET A 155 -13.75 0.17 -6.39
CA MET A 155 -12.90 1.37 -6.30
C MET A 155 -13.43 2.54 -7.13
N ILE A 156 -13.91 2.29 -8.35
CA ILE A 156 -14.54 3.32 -9.18
C ILE A 156 -15.79 3.87 -8.47
N GLY A 157 -16.63 3.00 -7.92
CA GLY A 157 -17.80 3.41 -7.13
C GLY A 157 -17.42 4.27 -5.92
N MET A 158 -16.38 3.89 -5.19
CA MET A 158 -15.85 4.64 -4.05
C MET A 158 -15.31 6.02 -4.48
N ALA A 159 -14.56 6.09 -5.58
CA ALA A 159 -14.05 7.35 -6.10
C ALA A 159 -15.19 8.32 -6.47
N VAL A 160 -16.21 7.83 -7.18
CA VAL A 160 -17.39 8.63 -7.52
C VAL A 160 -18.14 9.09 -6.26
N SER A 161 -18.32 8.22 -5.28
CA SER A 161 -18.96 8.53 -4.00
C SER A 161 -18.19 9.61 -3.24
N THR A 162 -16.88 9.51 -3.16
CA THR A 162 -16.01 10.47 -2.49
C THR A 162 -16.09 11.85 -3.14
N VAL A 163 -16.01 11.92 -4.47
CA VAL A 163 -16.14 13.19 -5.21
C VAL A 163 -17.52 13.83 -4.97
N ARG A 164 -18.58 13.02 -4.95
CA ARG A 164 -19.94 13.53 -4.64
C ARG A 164 -20.03 14.06 -3.22
N ALA A 165 -19.51 13.33 -2.24
CA ALA A 165 -19.52 13.75 -0.84
C ALA A 165 -18.77 15.08 -0.64
N LEU A 166 -17.56 15.21 -1.20
CA LEU A 166 -16.78 16.45 -1.14
C LEU A 166 -17.49 17.64 -1.81
N ARG A 167 -18.18 17.42 -2.93
CA ARG A 167 -18.98 18.48 -3.58
C ARG A 167 -20.15 18.94 -2.71
N VAL A 168 -20.84 18.01 -2.06
CA VAL A 168 -21.96 18.34 -1.17
C VAL A 168 -21.47 19.13 0.04
N GLU A 169 -20.38 18.70 0.66
CA GLU A 169 -19.79 19.38 1.80
C GLU A 169 -19.31 20.80 1.44
N HIS A 170 -18.58 20.93 0.33
CA HIS A 170 -18.16 22.25 -0.16
C HIS A 170 -19.35 23.19 -0.42
N ALA A 171 -20.41 22.69 -1.05
CA ALA A 171 -21.62 23.46 -1.27
C ALA A 171 -22.32 23.88 0.04
N ALA A 172 -22.27 23.02 1.08
CA ALA A 172 -22.80 23.36 2.40
C ALA A 172 -21.98 24.45 3.07
N ILE A 173 -20.65 24.39 3.01
CA ILE A 173 -19.77 25.44 3.54
C ILE A 173 -20.04 26.78 2.87
N LEU A 174 -20.08 26.83 1.54
CA LEU A 174 -20.37 28.06 0.79
C LEU A 174 -21.74 28.64 1.12
N ARG A 175 -22.75 27.81 1.39
CA ARG A 175 -24.07 28.28 1.82
C ARG A 175 -24.02 28.87 3.22
N ALA A 176 -23.26 28.26 4.14
CA ALA A 176 -23.07 28.77 5.50
C ALA A 176 -22.39 30.15 5.49
N GLU A 177 -21.30 30.28 4.73
CA GLU A 177 -20.58 31.54 4.57
C GLU A 177 -21.44 32.65 3.99
N ARG A 178 -22.24 32.36 2.94
CA ARG A 178 -23.18 33.33 2.35
C ARG A 178 -24.26 33.74 3.33
N ARG A 179 -24.75 32.84 4.19
CA ARG A 179 -25.75 33.18 5.23
C ARG A 179 -25.14 34.09 6.29
N ALA A 180 -23.91 33.77 6.76
CA ALA A 180 -23.20 34.61 7.72
C ALA A 180 -22.92 36.01 7.16
N ALA A 181 -22.46 36.11 5.91
CA ALA A 181 -22.23 37.41 5.26
C ALA A 181 -23.52 38.24 5.11
N ARG A 182 -24.65 37.58 4.80
CA ARG A 182 -25.95 38.29 4.72
C ARG A 182 -26.43 38.76 6.09
N ALA A 183 -26.28 37.98 7.15
CA ALA A 183 -26.66 38.38 8.50
C ALA A 183 -25.85 39.60 8.97
N ALA A 184 -24.55 39.63 8.72
CA ALA A 184 -23.70 40.79 9.04
C ALA A 184 -24.07 42.06 8.32
N LEU A 185 -24.65 41.99 7.10
CA LEU A 185 -25.15 43.15 6.35
C LEU A 185 -26.50 43.68 6.84
N THR A 186 -27.26 42.85 7.57
CA THR A 186 -28.57 43.26 8.13
C THR A 186 -28.48 43.84 9.55
N GLU A 187 -27.34 43.73 10.20
CA GLU A 187 -27.07 44.30 11.53
C GLU A 187 -26.52 45.74 11.47
N HIS A 188 -26.23 46.25 10.28
CA HIS A 188 -25.82 47.64 9.99
C HIS A 188 -26.96 48.39 9.26
#